data_70f76f11e59272869c2469445b686818
#
_entry.id   70f76f11e59272869c2469445b686818
#
_cell.length_a   1.000
_cell.length_b   1.000
_cell.length_c   1.000
_cell.angle_alpha   90.00
_cell.angle_beta   90.00
_cell.angle_gamma   90.00
#
_symmetry.space_group_name_H-M   'P 1'
#
loop_
_entity.id
_entity.type
_entity.pdbx_description
1 polymer ?
#
loop_
_entity_poly.entity_id
_entity_poly.type
_entity_poly.pdbx_seq_one_letter_code
_entity_poly.pdbx_strand_id
1 'polypeptide(L)'
;YSGCAQGRNPRETGEHGCFVVRVVGGEGGVAGGASVEMKFVPTDVIRWHVLDVMIDGMSTIDQVIDAIRDGVARLAMSSNMRSCAFRVRLLGRGRVHRELAVDGPEALLAAAREASPPGDRFDWIECVQDLTVPDVDRDALKAGGSLISDLLCLADETRSDPAGLAAVRGALEQRLGSRAGRGLTRLVRELDDEEILQIIAKAESLALDLLLGEADS
;
A
#
# COMPACT_ATOMS: atom_id res chain seq x y z
N TYR A 1 5.12 25.89 -10.11
CA TYR A 1 4.68 24.73 -10.89
C TYR A 1 3.15 24.66 -10.88
N SER A 2 2.54 24.52 -12.04
CA SER A 2 1.07 24.62 -12.23
C SER A 2 0.32 23.36 -11.80
N GLY A 3 0.99 22.34 -11.32
CA GLY A 3 0.39 21.07 -10.97
C GLY A 3 0.15 20.15 -12.17
N CYS A 4 -0.67 19.14 -11.97
CA CYS A 4 -0.96 18.07 -12.94
C CYS A 4 -2.45 18.06 -13.27
N ALA A 5 -2.81 18.10 -14.54
CA ALA A 5 -4.21 18.05 -14.98
C ALA A 5 -4.85 16.65 -14.91
N GLN A 6 -4.01 15.62 -14.80
CA GLN A 6 -4.40 14.21 -14.76
C GLN A 6 -3.39 13.42 -13.92
N GLY A 7 -3.85 12.68 -12.92
CA GLY A 7 -3.05 11.69 -12.19
C GLY A 7 -2.69 10.52 -13.11
N ARG A 8 -1.41 10.14 -13.15
CA ARG A 8 -0.88 9.12 -14.08
C ARG A 8 -0.43 7.84 -13.39
N ASN A 9 -0.41 7.83 -12.06
CA ASN A 9 0.03 6.68 -11.29
C ASN A 9 -0.65 6.66 -9.90
N PRO A 10 -0.60 5.55 -9.16
CA PRO A 10 -1.28 5.39 -7.88
C PRO A 10 -0.77 6.31 -6.73
N ARG A 11 0.36 7.01 -6.92
CA ARG A 11 0.84 8.00 -5.95
C ARG A 11 0.17 9.36 -6.13
N GLU A 12 -0.46 9.56 -7.28
CA GLU A 12 -1.16 10.80 -7.63
C GLU A 12 -2.68 10.56 -7.44
N THR A 13 -3.10 10.43 -6.18
CA THR A 13 -4.50 10.19 -5.81
C THR A 13 -5.30 11.48 -5.73
N GLY A 14 -6.64 11.34 -5.81
CA GLY A 14 -7.56 12.47 -5.65
C GLY A 14 -7.81 13.25 -6.91
N GLU A 15 -8.35 14.44 -6.76
CA GLU A 15 -8.74 15.32 -7.87
C GLU A 15 -7.53 16.00 -8.50
N HIS A 16 -7.45 15.94 -9.83
CA HIS A 16 -6.46 16.67 -10.61
C HIS A 16 -7.17 17.64 -11.55
N GLY A 17 -6.59 18.83 -11.70
CA GLY A 17 -7.26 19.86 -12.50
C GLY A 17 -6.45 21.17 -12.55
N CYS A 18 -7.16 22.22 -12.87
CA CYS A 18 -6.61 23.57 -12.96
C CYS A 18 -7.43 24.57 -12.16
N PHE A 19 -6.82 25.69 -11.80
CA PHE A 19 -7.53 26.82 -11.24
C PHE A 19 -7.90 27.82 -12.35
N VAL A 20 -9.17 28.18 -12.41
CA VAL A 20 -9.62 29.34 -13.17
C VAL A 20 -9.52 30.54 -12.24
N VAL A 21 -8.70 31.51 -12.63
CA VAL A 21 -8.47 32.73 -11.86
C VAL A 21 -9.15 33.90 -12.55
N ARG A 22 -10.05 34.58 -11.86
CA ARG A 22 -10.69 35.81 -12.29
C ARG A 22 -10.10 36.99 -11.52
N VAL A 23 -9.53 37.92 -12.23
CA VAL A 23 -9.03 39.16 -11.64
C VAL A 23 -9.97 40.28 -12.03
N VAL A 24 -10.58 40.93 -11.05
CA VAL A 24 -11.44 42.10 -11.29
C VAL A 24 -10.67 43.33 -10.80
N GLY A 25 -10.29 44.20 -11.73
CA GLY A 25 -9.62 45.47 -11.43
C GLY A 25 -10.61 46.44 -10.78
N GLY A 26 -10.19 47.11 -9.70
CA GLY A 26 -10.93 48.25 -9.15
C GLY A 26 -10.86 49.45 -10.09
N GLU A 27 -11.97 50.19 -10.31
CA GLU A 27 -11.99 51.46 -10.97
C GLU A 27 -11.26 52.48 -10.09
N GLY A 28 -10.05 52.93 -10.50
CA GLY A 28 -9.35 53.97 -9.75
C GLY A 28 -7.84 53.80 -9.59
N GLY A 29 -7.10 53.47 -10.62
CA GLY A 29 -5.64 53.59 -10.62
C GLY A 29 -4.91 52.65 -9.64
N VAL A 30 -3.63 52.92 -9.41
CA VAL A 30 -2.70 52.07 -8.59
C VAL A 30 -3.13 51.83 -7.12
N ALA A 31 -4.20 52.49 -6.63
CA ALA A 31 -4.74 52.37 -5.25
C ALA A 31 -6.03 51.60 -5.15
N GLY A 32 -6.68 51.18 -6.24
CA GLY A 32 -7.89 50.35 -6.23
C GLY A 32 -7.50 48.87 -6.12
N GLY A 33 -7.81 48.26 -5.00
CA GLY A 33 -7.52 46.84 -4.75
C GLY A 33 -8.13 45.95 -5.83
N ALA A 34 -7.36 45.09 -6.47
CA ALA A 34 -7.88 44.04 -7.35
C ALA A 34 -8.45 42.88 -6.51
N SER A 35 -9.66 42.44 -6.82
CA SER A 35 -10.19 41.21 -6.25
C SER A 35 -9.79 40.01 -7.13
N VAL A 36 -9.40 38.93 -6.48
CA VAL A 36 -9.00 37.68 -7.14
C VAL A 36 -9.93 36.57 -6.69
N GLU A 37 -10.68 36.02 -7.63
CA GLU A 37 -11.49 34.81 -7.42
C GLU A 37 -10.77 33.63 -8.02
N MET A 38 -10.69 32.52 -7.26
CA MET A 38 -10.07 31.28 -7.72
C MET A 38 -11.10 30.14 -7.63
N LYS A 39 -11.27 29.43 -8.74
CA LYS A 39 -12.11 28.26 -8.80
C LYS A 39 -11.32 27.07 -9.31
N PHE A 40 -11.26 25.98 -8.52
CA PHE A 40 -10.70 24.72 -8.98
C PHE A 40 -11.67 24.04 -9.94
N VAL A 41 -11.14 23.56 -11.07
CA VAL A 41 -11.88 22.82 -12.09
C VAL A 41 -11.19 21.47 -12.28
N PRO A 42 -11.79 20.37 -11.84
CA PRO A 42 -11.22 19.04 -12.05
C PRO A 42 -11.27 18.68 -13.54
N THR A 43 -10.12 18.30 -14.09
CA THR A 43 -9.95 17.91 -15.50
C THR A 43 -9.55 16.45 -15.67
N ASP A 44 -9.31 15.75 -14.55
CA ASP A 44 -8.98 14.34 -14.54
C ASP A 44 -10.08 13.51 -15.22
N VAL A 45 -9.68 12.59 -16.09
CA VAL A 45 -10.58 11.63 -16.77
C VAL A 45 -10.66 10.34 -15.93
N ILE A 46 -9.53 9.93 -15.38
CA ILE A 46 -9.42 8.77 -14.50
C ILE A 46 -8.85 9.25 -13.16
N ARG A 47 -9.50 8.87 -12.07
CA ARG A 47 -9.06 9.21 -10.72
C ARG A 47 -8.43 8.01 -10.04
N TRP A 48 -7.22 8.19 -9.51
CA TRP A 48 -6.53 7.17 -8.74
C TRP A 48 -6.96 7.16 -7.29
N HIS A 49 -7.19 5.95 -6.76
CA HIS A 49 -7.48 5.71 -5.35
C HIS A 49 -6.59 4.61 -4.79
N VAL A 50 -6.18 4.78 -3.54
CA VAL A 50 -5.65 3.69 -2.72
C VAL A 50 -6.74 3.30 -1.74
N LEU A 51 -7.15 2.03 -1.78
CA LEU A 51 -8.16 1.45 -0.91
C LEU A 51 -7.47 0.54 0.10
N ASP A 52 -7.51 0.94 1.37
CA ASP A 52 -7.05 0.12 2.48
C ASP A 52 -8.19 -0.74 3.00
N VAL A 53 -7.98 -2.05 3.04
CA VAL A 53 -8.92 -3.06 3.54
C VAL A 53 -8.29 -3.74 4.75
N MET A 54 -8.88 -3.54 5.93
CA MET A 54 -8.47 -4.19 7.15
C MET A 54 -9.11 -5.59 7.21
N ILE A 55 -8.27 -6.62 7.36
CA ILE A 55 -8.75 -8.01 7.44
C ILE A 55 -9.07 -8.47 8.87
N ASP A 56 -8.92 -7.59 9.86
CA ASP A 56 -9.14 -7.94 11.26
C ASP A 56 -10.56 -8.48 11.47
N GLY A 57 -10.63 -9.69 12.03
CA GLY A 57 -11.90 -10.39 12.24
C GLY A 57 -12.48 -11.10 11.00
N MET A 58 -11.85 -10.98 9.83
CA MET A 58 -12.24 -11.74 8.64
C MET A 58 -11.69 -13.17 8.72
N SER A 59 -12.51 -14.12 8.29
CA SER A 59 -12.18 -15.55 8.35
C SER A 59 -12.26 -16.28 7.00
N THR A 60 -12.75 -15.61 5.94
CA THR A 60 -12.88 -16.16 4.59
C THR A 60 -12.46 -15.16 3.52
N ILE A 61 -12.00 -15.68 2.38
CA ILE A 61 -11.66 -14.87 1.19
C ILE A 61 -12.89 -14.10 0.68
N ASP A 62 -14.08 -14.68 0.75
CA ASP A 62 -15.30 -14.00 0.30
C ASP A 62 -15.55 -12.70 1.07
N GLN A 63 -15.28 -12.69 2.39
CA GLN A 63 -15.38 -11.45 3.20
C GLN A 63 -14.41 -10.38 2.74
N VAL A 64 -13.20 -10.77 2.32
CA VAL A 64 -12.21 -9.85 1.77
C VAL A 64 -12.68 -9.29 0.42
N ILE A 65 -13.20 -10.15 -0.46
CA ILE A 65 -13.75 -9.76 -1.77
C ILE A 65 -14.93 -8.79 -1.59
N ASP A 66 -15.85 -9.08 -0.68
CA ASP A 66 -16.97 -8.22 -0.37
C ASP A 66 -16.52 -6.84 0.14
N ALA A 67 -15.54 -6.81 1.04
CA ALA A 67 -14.97 -5.57 1.56
C ALA A 67 -14.27 -4.73 0.47
N ILE A 68 -13.55 -5.39 -0.44
CA ILE A 68 -12.95 -4.73 -1.61
C ILE A 68 -14.06 -4.13 -2.49
N ARG A 69 -15.08 -4.92 -2.86
CA ARG A 69 -16.20 -4.48 -3.69
C ARG A 69 -16.91 -3.27 -3.10
N ASP A 70 -17.25 -3.33 -1.81
CA ASP A 70 -17.95 -2.24 -1.12
C ASP A 70 -17.08 -1.00 -0.99
N GLY A 71 -15.78 -1.15 -0.78
CA GLY A 71 -14.81 -0.07 -0.76
C GLY A 71 -14.67 0.62 -2.12
N VAL A 72 -14.54 -0.17 -3.19
CA VAL A 72 -14.50 0.32 -4.58
C VAL A 72 -15.78 1.09 -4.91
N ALA A 73 -16.96 0.51 -4.63
CA ALA A 73 -18.24 1.16 -4.90
C ALA A 73 -18.36 2.50 -4.17
N ARG A 74 -18.00 2.56 -2.90
CA ARG A 74 -18.04 3.79 -2.09
C ARG A 74 -17.13 4.89 -2.65
N LEU A 75 -15.88 4.57 -3.01
CA LEU A 75 -14.93 5.54 -3.57
C LEU A 75 -15.35 5.98 -4.97
N ALA A 76 -15.83 5.07 -5.82
CA ALA A 76 -16.36 5.38 -7.14
C ALA A 76 -17.54 6.34 -7.08
N MET A 77 -18.47 6.14 -6.14
CA MET A 77 -19.61 7.07 -5.93
C MET A 77 -19.14 8.47 -5.52
N SER A 78 -18.10 8.58 -4.69
CA SER A 78 -17.55 9.88 -4.27
C SER A 78 -16.75 10.61 -5.36
N SER A 79 -16.49 9.96 -6.47
CA SER A 79 -15.62 10.49 -7.54
C SER A 79 -16.35 11.30 -8.61
N ASN A 80 -17.56 11.78 -8.32
CA ASN A 80 -18.34 12.67 -9.21
C ASN A 80 -18.47 12.11 -10.65
N MET A 81 -18.88 10.85 -10.79
CA MET A 81 -19.05 10.17 -12.08
C MET A 81 -17.77 9.99 -12.92
N ARG A 82 -16.59 10.21 -12.33
CA ARG A 82 -15.29 9.91 -12.97
C ARG A 82 -15.01 8.43 -12.97
N SER A 83 -14.37 7.94 -14.00
CA SER A 83 -13.75 6.60 -14.00
C SER A 83 -12.64 6.52 -12.95
N CYS A 84 -12.49 5.36 -12.32
CA CYS A 84 -11.55 5.20 -11.21
C CYS A 84 -10.59 4.03 -11.46
N ALA A 85 -9.35 4.22 -11.02
CA ALA A 85 -8.35 3.16 -10.92
C ALA A 85 -7.99 2.95 -9.44
N PHE A 86 -8.06 1.71 -8.97
CA PHE A 86 -7.88 1.37 -7.57
C PHE A 86 -6.64 0.53 -7.36
N ARG A 87 -5.81 0.93 -6.41
CA ARG A 87 -4.82 0.08 -5.78
C ARG A 87 -5.35 -0.35 -4.44
N VAL A 88 -5.57 -1.65 -4.25
CA VAL A 88 -6.05 -2.22 -3.00
C VAL A 88 -4.85 -2.65 -2.16
N ARG A 89 -4.86 -2.32 -0.88
CA ARG A 89 -3.90 -2.81 0.10
C ARG A 89 -4.65 -3.55 1.20
N LEU A 90 -4.32 -4.82 1.40
CA LEU A 90 -4.82 -5.60 2.52
C LEU A 90 -3.92 -5.38 3.71
N LEU A 91 -4.48 -5.04 4.85
CA LEU A 91 -3.76 -4.69 6.07
C LEU A 91 -4.37 -5.42 7.26
N GLY A 92 -3.62 -5.49 8.35
CA GLY A 92 -4.10 -6.07 9.61
C GLY A 92 -3.75 -7.53 9.81
N ARG A 93 -4.44 -8.17 10.76
CA ARG A 93 -4.22 -9.56 11.18
C ARG A 93 -5.53 -10.33 11.11
N GLY A 94 -5.48 -11.58 10.71
CA GLY A 94 -6.69 -12.40 10.66
C GLY A 94 -6.40 -13.81 10.17
N ARG A 95 -7.35 -14.71 10.41
CA ARG A 95 -7.24 -16.11 9.98
C ARG A 95 -7.13 -16.24 8.46
N VAL A 96 -7.73 -15.31 7.72
CA VAL A 96 -7.70 -15.28 6.26
C VAL A 96 -6.30 -15.02 5.70
N HIS A 97 -5.36 -14.49 6.51
CA HIS A 97 -3.98 -14.25 6.08
C HIS A 97 -3.32 -15.48 5.46
N ARG A 98 -3.51 -16.66 6.07
CA ARG A 98 -2.92 -17.91 5.55
C ARG A 98 -3.50 -18.32 4.20
N GLU A 99 -4.82 -18.17 4.00
CA GLU A 99 -5.46 -18.44 2.70
C GLU A 99 -4.97 -17.46 1.62
N LEU A 100 -4.83 -16.18 1.97
CA LEU A 100 -4.25 -15.15 1.08
C LEU A 100 -2.82 -15.49 0.65
N ALA A 101 -2.02 -16.01 1.57
CA ALA A 101 -0.63 -16.41 1.28
C ALA A 101 -0.55 -17.62 0.32
N VAL A 102 -1.52 -18.54 0.39
CA VAL A 102 -1.57 -19.74 -0.48
C VAL A 102 -2.07 -19.39 -1.89
N ASP A 103 -3.18 -18.68 -2.00
CA ASP A 103 -3.81 -18.38 -3.29
C ASP A 103 -3.08 -17.24 -4.02
N GLY A 104 -2.44 -16.38 -3.27
CA GLY A 104 -1.68 -15.23 -3.75
C GLY A 104 -2.54 -14.04 -4.19
N PRO A 105 -1.91 -12.86 -4.28
CA PRO A 105 -2.62 -11.61 -4.58
C PRO A 105 -3.21 -11.57 -5.99
N GLU A 106 -2.69 -12.36 -6.93
CA GLU A 106 -3.17 -12.39 -8.32
C GLU A 106 -4.51 -13.12 -8.44
N ALA A 107 -4.70 -14.23 -7.70
CA ALA A 107 -5.96 -14.95 -7.66
C ALA A 107 -7.06 -14.08 -7.03
N LEU A 108 -6.74 -13.41 -5.93
CA LEU A 108 -7.66 -12.46 -5.30
C LEU A 108 -8.00 -11.28 -6.20
N LEU A 109 -7.02 -10.74 -6.95
CA LEU A 109 -7.25 -9.68 -7.91
C LEU A 109 -8.23 -10.11 -9.00
N ALA A 110 -8.08 -11.33 -9.52
CA ALA A 110 -8.99 -11.88 -10.52
C ALA A 110 -10.42 -11.99 -9.96
N ALA A 111 -10.58 -12.58 -8.76
CA ALA A 111 -11.86 -12.73 -8.08
C ALA A 111 -12.51 -11.37 -7.76
N ALA A 112 -11.74 -10.41 -7.27
CA ALA A 112 -12.23 -9.06 -6.96
C ALA A 112 -12.70 -8.30 -8.23
N ARG A 113 -12.02 -8.49 -9.36
CA ARG A 113 -12.44 -7.93 -10.66
C ARG A 113 -13.73 -8.58 -11.17
N GLU A 114 -13.88 -9.88 -11.00
CA GLU A 114 -15.10 -10.61 -11.36
C GLU A 114 -16.30 -10.19 -10.51
N ALA A 115 -16.07 -10.01 -9.20
CA ALA A 115 -17.08 -9.54 -8.26
C ALA A 115 -17.48 -8.05 -8.46
N SER A 116 -16.66 -7.29 -9.19
CA SER A 116 -16.88 -5.86 -9.51
C SER A 116 -16.98 -5.68 -11.02
N PRO A 117 -18.04 -6.18 -11.66
CA PRO A 117 -18.18 -6.08 -13.12
C PRO A 117 -18.21 -4.61 -13.55
N PRO A 118 -17.66 -4.29 -14.73
CA PRO A 118 -17.69 -2.93 -15.25
C PRO A 118 -19.14 -2.50 -15.46
N GLY A 119 -19.51 -1.37 -14.85
CA GLY A 119 -20.76 -0.67 -15.08
C GLY A 119 -20.66 0.28 -16.30
N ASP A 120 -21.49 1.33 -16.31
CA ASP A 120 -21.43 2.38 -17.34
C ASP A 120 -20.12 3.19 -17.32
N ARG A 121 -19.31 3.03 -16.25
CA ARG A 121 -18.02 3.67 -16.06
C ARG A 121 -16.91 2.64 -16.03
N PHE A 122 -15.73 3.06 -16.44
CA PHE A 122 -14.52 2.27 -16.28
C PHE A 122 -14.01 2.43 -14.84
N ASP A 123 -14.31 1.44 -14.00
CA ASP A 123 -13.75 1.31 -12.66
C ASP A 123 -12.85 0.06 -12.63
N TRP A 124 -11.54 0.25 -12.36
CA TRP A 124 -10.54 -0.79 -12.55
C TRP A 124 -9.68 -1.00 -11.32
N ILE A 125 -9.63 -2.22 -10.81
CA ILE A 125 -8.67 -2.61 -9.78
C ILE A 125 -7.34 -2.93 -10.47
N GLU A 126 -6.34 -2.08 -10.26
CA GLU A 126 -5.01 -2.21 -10.89
C GLU A 126 -4.23 -3.36 -10.29
N CYS A 127 -4.12 -3.38 -8.96
CA CYS A 127 -3.49 -4.48 -8.22
C CYS A 127 -4.05 -4.61 -6.80
N VAL A 128 -3.84 -5.78 -6.23
CA VAL A 128 -4.01 -6.06 -4.80
C VAL A 128 -2.63 -6.29 -4.20
N GLN A 129 -2.30 -5.58 -3.14
CA GLN A 129 -1.08 -5.73 -2.36
C GLN A 129 -1.43 -6.40 -1.03
N ASP A 130 -0.90 -7.58 -0.80
CA ASP A 130 -1.01 -8.23 0.49
C ASP A 130 0.10 -7.69 1.41
N LEU A 131 -0.34 -6.94 2.43
CA LEU A 131 0.48 -6.37 3.50
C LEU A 131 -0.04 -6.87 4.86
N THR A 132 -0.79 -7.96 4.85
CA THR A 132 -1.30 -8.59 6.07
C THR A 132 -0.19 -9.29 6.83
N VAL A 133 -0.42 -9.56 8.10
CA VAL A 133 0.52 -10.28 8.96
C VAL A 133 -0.18 -11.43 9.66
N PRO A 134 0.56 -12.51 10.05
CA PRO A 134 -0.02 -13.64 10.75
C PRO A 134 -0.75 -13.23 12.03
N ASP A 135 -1.89 -13.89 12.30
CA ASP A 135 -2.63 -13.73 13.55
C ASP A 135 -2.05 -14.65 14.64
N VAL A 136 -0.92 -14.19 15.19
CA VAL A 136 -0.18 -14.94 16.21
C VAL A 136 0.06 -14.07 17.45
N ASP A 137 -0.02 -14.70 18.62
CA ASP A 137 0.41 -14.08 19.86
C ASP A 137 1.96 -14.11 19.93
N ARG A 138 2.56 -13.00 19.52
CA ARG A 138 4.00 -12.83 19.42
C ARG A 138 4.71 -12.97 20.77
N ASP A 139 4.07 -12.52 21.85
CA ASP A 139 4.64 -12.58 23.20
C ASP A 139 4.60 -14.03 23.73
N ALA A 140 3.51 -14.75 23.48
CA ALA A 140 3.42 -16.17 23.80
C ALA A 140 4.47 -16.99 23.01
N LEU A 141 4.67 -16.70 21.73
CA LEU A 141 5.68 -17.36 20.90
C LEU A 141 7.12 -17.09 21.40
N LYS A 142 7.41 -15.88 21.85
CA LYS A 142 8.71 -15.54 22.45
C LYS A 142 8.99 -16.30 23.75
N ALA A 143 7.97 -16.52 24.57
CA ALA A 143 8.10 -17.24 25.84
C ALA A 143 8.32 -18.76 25.63
N GLY A 144 8.09 -19.29 24.44
CA GLY A 144 8.09 -20.74 24.19
C GLY A 144 9.46 -21.42 24.07
N GLY A 145 10.57 -20.68 24.05
CA GLY A 145 11.94 -21.22 23.99
C GLY A 145 12.21 -22.08 22.73
N SER A 146 11.58 -21.73 21.61
CA SER A 146 11.69 -22.43 20.33
C SER A 146 12.53 -21.62 19.33
N LEU A 147 12.83 -22.20 18.16
CA LEU A 147 13.45 -21.50 17.05
C LEU A 147 12.69 -20.21 16.67
N ILE A 148 11.36 -20.24 16.78
CA ILE A 148 10.51 -19.07 16.55
C ILE A 148 10.78 -17.99 17.60
N SER A 149 10.95 -18.38 18.87
CA SER A 149 11.33 -17.46 19.96
C SER A 149 12.65 -16.76 19.65
N ASP A 150 13.67 -17.52 19.25
CA ASP A 150 14.99 -17.00 18.92
C ASP A 150 14.94 -16.04 17.72
N LEU A 151 14.17 -16.39 16.70
CA LEU A 151 13.93 -15.54 15.52
C LEU A 151 13.30 -14.19 15.92
N LEU A 152 12.24 -14.23 16.75
CA LEU A 152 11.52 -13.03 17.18
C LEU A 152 12.40 -12.12 18.05
N CYS A 153 13.18 -12.71 18.97
CA CYS A 153 14.15 -11.97 19.79
C CYS A 153 15.23 -11.31 18.93
N LEU A 154 15.81 -12.06 17.98
CA LEU A 154 16.80 -11.53 17.04
C LEU A 154 16.24 -10.39 16.19
N ALA A 155 15.00 -10.51 15.71
CA ALA A 155 14.34 -9.46 14.94
C ALA A 155 14.16 -8.18 15.76
N ASP A 156 13.78 -8.29 17.04
CA ASP A 156 13.62 -7.14 17.93
C ASP A 156 14.95 -6.49 18.29
N GLU A 157 15.98 -7.27 18.58
CA GLU A 157 17.33 -6.78 18.82
C GLU A 157 17.83 -6.01 17.59
N THR A 158 17.67 -6.60 16.40
CA THR A 158 18.09 -5.99 15.14
C THR A 158 17.38 -4.66 14.85
N ARG A 159 16.08 -4.57 15.18
CA ARG A 159 15.30 -3.32 15.02
C ARG A 159 15.71 -2.22 15.99
N SER A 160 16.15 -2.62 17.18
CA SER A 160 16.49 -1.69 18.28
C SER A 160 17.90 -1.14 18.19
N ASP A 161 18.76 -1.78 17.38
CA ASP A 161 20.20 -1.46 17.30
C ASP A 161 20.54 -0.89 15.89
N PRO A 162 21.06 0.35 15.81
CA PRO A 162 21.55 0.91 14.54
C PRO A 162 22.62 0.06 13.87
N ALA A 163 23.46 -0.64 14.64
CA ALA A 163 24.45 -1.58 14.11
C ALA A 163 23.78 -2.81 13.48
N GLY A 164 22.66 -3.27 14.05
CA GLY A 164 21.82 -4.33 13.48
C GLY A 164 21.25 -3.94 12.13
N LEU A 165 20.70 -2.73 12.00
CA LEU A 165 20.17 -2.22 10.72
C LEU A 165 21.27 -2.12 9.66
N ALA A 166 22.46 -1.62 10.04
CA ALA A 166 23.60 -1.55 9.14
C ALA A 166 24.08 -2.94 8.69
N ALA A 167 24.05 -3.94 9.59
CA ALA A 167 24.39 -5.33 9.27
C ALA A 167 23.40 -5.94 8.27
N VAL A 168 22.08 -5.70 8.43
CA VAL A 168 21.07 -6.15 7.47
C VAL A 168 21.30 -5.51 6.10
N ARG A 169 21.55 -4.19 6.05
CA ARG A 169 21.87 -3.48 4.80
C ARG A 169 23.08 -4.10 4.10
N GLY A 170 24.16 -4.34 4.84
CA GLY A 170 25.38 -4.98 4.33
C GLY A 170 25.12 -6.40 3.79
N ALA A 171 24.33 -7.20 4.50
CA ALA A 171 23.94 -8.55 4.06
C ALA A 171 23.10 -8.53 2.77
N LEU A 172 22.17 -7.59 2.65
CA LEU A 172 21.38 -7.37 1.42
C LEU A 172 22.28 -6.97 0.24
N GLU A 173 23.20 -6.02 0.45
CA GLU A 173 24.17 -5.63 -0.57
C GLU A 173 25.01 -6.82 -1.06
N GLN A 174 25.52 -7.62 -0.14
CA GLN A 174 26.34 -8.78 -0.47
C GLN A 174 25.55 -9.84 -1.25
N ARG A 175 24.34 -10.16 -0.79
CA ARG A 175 23.49 -11.20 -1.42
C ARG A 175 22.97 -10.80 -2.79
N LEU A 176 22.52 -9.57 -2.93
CA LEU A 176 21.96 -9.06 -4.18
C LEU A 176 23.06 -8.66 -5.17
N GLY A 177 24.19 -8.16 -4.70
CA GLY A 177 25.33 -7.83 -5.54
C GLY A 177 25.91 -9.00 -6.30
N SER A 178 25.83 -10.22 -5.74
CA SER A 178 26.30 -11.46 -6.35
C SER A 178 25.34 -12.04 -7.41
N ARG A 179 24.04 -11.72 -7.35
CA ARG A 179 22.98 -12.33 -8.20
C ARG A 179 22.33 -11.40 -9.20
N ALA A 180 22.21 -10.11 -8.90
CA ALA A 180 21.29 -9.20 -9.63
C ALA A 180 21.95 -7.97 -10.26
N GLY A 181 23.29 -7.87 -10.25
CA GLY A 181 24.02 -6.79 -10.91
C GLY A 181 24.00 -5.42 -10.19
N ARG A 182 24.79 -4.48 -10.74
CA ARG A 182 25.10 -3.16 -10.09
C ARG A 182 23.89 -2.28 -9.79
N GLY A 183 22.77 -2.46 -10.48
CA GLY A 183 21.58 -1.62 -10.31
C GLY A 183 20.88 -1.86 -8.97
N LEU A 184 20.69 -3.13 -8.58
CA LEU A 184 20.06 -3.48 -7.30
C LEU A 184 20.93 -3.16 -6.09
N THR A 185 22.26 -3.31 -6.22
CA THR A 185 23.19 -2.93 -5.15
C THR A 185 23.11 -1.42 -4.85
N ARG A 186 22.91 -0.59 -5.88
CA ARG A 186 22.72 0.84 -5.69
C ARG A 186 21.42 1.15 -4.96
N LEU A 187 20.32 0.51 -5.33
CA LEU A 187 19.02 0.68 -4.66
C LEU A 187 19.10 0.33 -3.18
N VAL A 188 19.77 -0.79 -2.82
CA VAL A 188 19.92 -1.19 -1.41
C VAL A 188 20.71 -0.16 -0.60
N ARG A 189 21.70 0.51 -1.20
CA ARG A 189 22.48 1.57 -0.54
C ARG A 189 21.66 2.84 -0.29
N GLU A 190 20.68 3.10 -1.13
CA GLU A 190 19.81 4.27 -1.05
C GLU A 190 18.62 4.05 -0.09
N LEU A 191 18.40 2.81 0.42
CA LEU A 191 17.37 2.52 1.42
C LEU A 191 17.65 3.29 2.72
N ASP A 192 16.64 3.94 3.26
CA ASP A 192 16.70 4.52 4.60
C ASP A 192 16.45 3.48 5.71
N ASP A 193 16.55 3.89 6.97
CA ASP A 193 16.39 2.97 8.10
C ASP A 193 14.92 2.51 8.23
N GLU A 194 13.94 3.34 7.83
CA GLU A 194 12.54 2.98 7.84
C GLU A 194 12.24 1.88 6.81
N GLU A 195 12.82 1.98 5.62
CA GLU A 195 12.71 0.95 4.59
C GLU A 195 13.37 -0.37 5.02
N ILE A 196 14.52 -0.31 5.71
CA ILE A 196 15.14 -1.51 6.30
C ILE A 196 14.27 -2.13 7.38
N LEU A 197 13.65 -1.34 8.25
CA LEU A 197 12.69 -1.82 9.26
C LEU A 197 11.49 -2.53 8.61
N GLN A 198 10.97 -2.00 7.50
CA GLN A 198 9.89 -2.64 6.74
C GLN A 198 10.34 -3.98 6.14
N ILE A 199 11.57 -4.07 5.64
CA ILE A 199 12.14 -5.33 5.12
C ILE A 199 12.24 -6.36 6.23
N ILE A 200 12.74 -5.98 7.42
CA ILE A 200 12.82 -6.87 8.57
C ILE A 200 11.44 -7.36 8.99
N ALA A 201 10.43 -6.47 9.02
CA ALA A 201 9.07 -6.84 9.37
C ALA A 201 8.46 -7.85 8.38
N LYS A 202 8.67 -7.66 7.07
CA LYS A 202 8.23 -8.61 6.04
C LYS A 202 8.97 -9.95 6.13
N ALA A 203 10.27 -9.92 6.39
CA ALA A 203 11.07 -11.14 6.55
C ALA A 203 10.62 -11.94 7.79
N GLU A 204 10.32 -11.27 8.90
CA GLU A 204 9.76 -11.90 10.10
C GLU A 204 8.41 -12.55 9.81
N SER A 205 7.48 -11.82 9.16
CA SER A 205 6.17 -12.35 8.78
C SER A 205 6.30 -13.60 7.93
N LEU A 206 7.11 -13.55 6.87
CA LEU A 206 7.35 -14.70 6.00
C LEU A 206 7.96 -15.89 6.73
N ALA A 207 8.91 -15.65 7.63
CA ALA A 207 9.52 -16.72 8.43
C ALA A 207 8.51 -17.35 9.40
N LEU A 208 7.65 -16.56 10.02
CA LEU A 208 6.56 -17.08 10.85
C LEU A 208 5.59 -17.94 10.07
N ASP A 209 5.18 -17.50 8.87
CA ASP A 209 4.27 -18.27 8.00
C ASP A 209 4.88 -19.62 7.63
N LEU A 210 6.16 -19.65 7.26
CA LEU A 210 6.85 -20.89 6.91
C LEU A 210 6.99 -21.83 8.11
N LEU A 211 7.42 -21.32 9.26
CA LEU A 211 7.67 -22.14 10.46
C LEU A 211 6.37 -22.63 11.11
N LEU A 212 5.30 -21.85 11.09
CA LEU A 212 4.01 -22.24 11.65
C LEU A 212 3.21 -23.11 10.67
N GLY A 213 3.39 -22.90 9.36
CA GLY A 213 2.76 -23.74 8.34
C GLY A 213 3.29 -25.18 8.32
N GLU A 214 4.58 -25.38 8.61
CA GLU A 214 5.18 -26.73 8.74
C GLU A 214 4.71 -27.47 10.01
N ALA A 215 4.33 -26.75 11.07
CA ALA A 215 3.89 -27.36 12.34
C ALA A 215 2.46 -27.95 12.27
N ASP A 216 1.65 -27.54 11.28
CA ASP A 216 0.27 -27.99 11.08
C ASP A 216 0.14 -29.08 9.99
N SER A 217 1.24 -29.56 9.40
CA SER A 217 1.32 -30.59 8.37
C SER A 217 1.78 -31.94 8.92
#